data_95f023bf2a39c7937721c2880d9f58be
#
_entry.id   95f023bf2a39c7937721c2880d9f58be
#
_cell.length_a   1.000
_cell.length_b   1.000
_cell.length_c   1.000
_cell.angle_alpha   90.00
_cell.angle_beta   90.00
_cell.angle_gamma   90.00
#
_symmetry.space_group_name_H-M   'P 1'
#
loop_
_entity.id
_entity.type
_entity.pdbx_description
1 polymer ?
#
loop_
_entity_poly.entity_id
_entity_poly.type
_entity_poly.pdbx_seq_one_letter_code
_entity_poly.pdbx_strand_id
1 'polypeptide(L)'
;MRYQINKGAKQYGAEIVFEDIQFEIRDKEKIAIVGRNGCGKTTLLKIIAGEERLERGSIHKDSKTIIGYLAQTTFADEEHTVFEELESAFAHIRAMQQRLRELETAMTHDSSEELLNKYANLAQEFEENGGYTYEAEMKTVLTKFHFHEDDLERKIGTFSG
;
A
#
# COMPACT_ATOMS: atom_id res chain seq x y z
N MET A 1 -17.51 12.60 -0.98
CA MET A 1 -16.32 12.95 -1.77
C MET A 1 -15.14 12.23 -1.13
N ARG A 2 -14.43 11.38 -1.86
CA ARG A 2 -13.31 10.61 -1.32
C ARG A 2 -11.96 11.20 -1.68
N TYR A 3 -11.86 11.77 -2.89
CA TYR A 3 -10.63 12.33 -3.42
C TYR A 3 -10.94 13.43 -4.43
N GLN A 4 -10.21 14.52 -4.39
CA GLN A 4 -10.40 15.63 -5.33
C GLN A 4 -9.06 16.30 -5.64
N ILE A 5 -8.86 16.63 -6.92
CA ILE A 5 -7.80 17.52 -7.40
C ILE A 5 -8.47 18.80 -7.91
N ASN A 6 -7.98 19.95 -7.45
CA ASN A 6 -8.44 21.26 -7.88
C ASN A 6 -7.30 22.03 -8.54
N LYS A 7 -7.51 22.47 -9.81
CA LYS A 7 -6.54 23.25 -10.59
C LYS A 7 -5.16 22.62 -10.61
N GLY A 8 -5.13 21.27 -10.76
CA GLY A 8 -3.90 20.50 -10.76
C GLY A 8 -3.08 20.78 -12.00
N ALA A 9 -1.76 21.01 -11.83
CA ALA A 9 -0.81 21.10 -12.92
C ALA A 9 0.42 20.22 -12.62
N LYS A 10 0.97 19.64 -13.67
CA LYS A 10 2.20 18.85 -13.63
C LYS A 10 3.06 19.14 -14.85
N GLN A 11 4.36 19.32 -14.62
CA GLN A 11 5.37 19.49 -15.65
C GLN A 11 6.65 18.74 -15.28
N TYR A 12 7.45 18.39 -16.28
CA TYR A 12 8.81 17.86 -16.12
C TYR A 12 9.78 18.81 -16.84
N GLY A 13 10.50 19.59 -16.10
CA GLY A 13 11.33 20.65 -16.65
C GLY A 13 10.49 21.66 -17.45
N ALA A 14 10.70 21.74 -18.76
CA ALA A 14 9.94 22.62 -19.66
C ALA A 14 8.71 21.93 -20.30
N GLU A 15 8.55 20.63 -20.13
CA GLU A 15 7.45 19.86 -20.72
C GLU A 15 6.24 19.85 -19.81
N ILE A 16 5.14 20.43 -20.30
CA ILE A 16 3.86 20.44 -19.59
C ILE A 16 3.14 19.12 -19.86
N VAL A 17 2.85 18.37 -18.81
CA VAL A 17 2.07 17.13 -18.89
C VAL A 17 0.58 17.42 -18.90
N PHE A 18 0.12 18.27 -17.97
CA PHE A 18 -1.24 18.79 -17.94
C PHE A 18 -1.31 20.07 -17.09
N GLU A 19 -2.31 20.89 -17.36
CA GLU A 19 -2.61 22.10 -16.61
C GLU A 19 -4.09 22.20 -16.29
N ASP A 20 -4.38 22.84 -15.17
CA ASP A 20 -5.72 23.21 -14.69
C ASP A 20 -6.73 22.06 -14.65
N ILE A 21 -6.26 20.84 -14.37
CA ILE A 21 -7.16 19.69 -14.26
C ILE A 21 -8.04 19.80 -13.01
N GLN A 22 -9.30 19.41 -13.20
CA GLN A 22 -10.23 19.15 -12.12
C GLN A 22 -10.63 17.68 -12.17
N PHE A 23 -10.49 17.00 -11.04
CA PHE A 23 -10.75 15.57 -10.94
C PHE A 23 -11.37 15.25 -9.59
N GLU A 24 -12.42 14.45 -9.58
CA GLU A 24 -13.13 14.08 -8.37
C GLU A 24 -13.49 12.59 -8.41
N ILE A 25 -13.32 11.89 -7.27
CA ILE A 25 -13.75 10.51 -7.06
C ILE A 25 -14.77 10.50 -5.92
N ARG A 26 -15.94 9.95 -6.19
CA ARG A 26 -17.03 9.77 -5.23
C ARG A 26 -17.12 8.33 -4.76
N ASP A 27 -17.94 8.11 -3.75
CA ASP A 27 -18.18 6.76 -3.24
C ASP A 27 -18.77 5.84 -4.32
N LYS A 28 -18.19 4.63 -4.41
CA LYS A 28 -18.61 3.55 -5.33
C LYS A 28 -18.53 3.91 -6.81
N GLU A 29 -17.83 4.98 -7.16
CA GLU A 29 -17.65 5.40 -8.54
C GLU A 29 -16.57 4.56 -9.22
N LYS A 30 -16.79 4.25 -10.51
CA LYS A 30 -15.81 3.63 -11.40
C LYS A 30 -15.45 4.62 -12.48
N ILE A 31 -14.18 4.99 -12.55
CA ILE A 31 -13.66 5.99 -13.49
C ILE A 31 -12.67 5.35 -14.42
N ALA A 32 -12.80 5.60 -15.72
CA ALA A 32 -11.80 5.24 -16.72
C ALA A 32 -11.11 6.51 -17.24
N ILE A 33 -9.77 6.53 -17.17
CA ILE A 33 -8.95 7.59 -17.74
C ILE A 33 -8.49 7.17 -19.12
N VAL A 34 -8.96 7.85 -20.15
CA VAL A 34 -8.66 7.55 -21.56
C VAL A 34 -7.91 8.70 -22.23
N GLY A 35 -7.05 8.40 -23.17
CA GLY A 35 -6.29 9.39 -23.92
C GLY A 35 -5.12 8.77 -24.68
N ARG A 36 -4.44 9.56 -25.51
CA ARG A 36 -3.27 9.15 -26.30
C ARG A 36 -2.10 8.75 -25.39
N ASN A 37 -1.13 7.99 -25.92
CA ASN A 37 0.10 7.72 -25.21
C ASN A 37 0.86 9.03 -24.96
N GLY A 38 1.45 9.17 -23.77
CA GLY A 38 2.16 10.39 -23.35
C GLY A 38 1.30 11.54 -22.82
N CYS A 39 -0.04 11.46 -22.83
CA CYS A 39 -0.90 12.56 -22.34
C CYS A 39 -1.03 12.64 -20.81
N GLY A 40 -0.17 11.98 -20.04
CA GLY A 40 -0.12 12.13 -18.58
C GLY A 40 -1.03 11.20 -17.76
N LYS A 41 -1.67 10.18 -18.36
CA LYS A 41 -2.53 9.23 -17.62
C LYS A 41 -1.82 8.56 -16.44
N THR A 42 -0.65 7.99 -16.70
CA THR A 42 0.17 7.33 -15.67
C THR A 42 0.65 8.33 -14.62
N THR A 43 1.03 9.52 -15.02
CA THR A 43 1.43 10.61 -14.11
C THR A 43 0.27 11.00 -13.18
N LEU A 44 -0.96 11.13 -13.73
CA LEU A 44 -2.14 11.42 -12.92
C LEU A 44 -2.42 10.28 -11.91
N LEU A 45 -2.33 9.02 -12.34
CA LEU A 45 -2.51 7.87 -11.44
C LEU A 45 -1.44 7.84 -10.33
N LYS A 46 -0.17 8.13 -10.64
CA LYS A 46 0.91 8.24 -9.66
C LYS A 46 0.68 9.37 -8.66
N ILE A 47 0.13 10.50 -9.11
CA ILE A 47 -0.24 11.61 -8.22
C ILE A 47 -1.39 11.18 -7.29
N ILE A 48 -2.40 10.47 -7.80
CA ILE A 48 -3.49 9.94 -6.99
C ILE A 48 -2.96 8.93 -5.96
N ALA A 49 -2.02 8.08 -6.35
CA ALA A 49 -1.36 7.10 -5.48
C ALA A 49 -0.46 7.76 -4.41
N GLY A 50 -0.04 9.01 -4.64
CA GLY A 50 0.88 9.73 -3.76
C GLY A 50 2.37 9.49 -4.07
N GLU A 51 2.68 8.79 -5.17
CA GLU A 51 4.05 8.56 -5.65
C GLU A 51 4.66 9.82 -6.29
N GLU A 52 3.80 10.69 -6.81
CA GLU A 52 4.21 11.98 -7.39
C GLU A 52 3.39 13.13 -6.81
N ARG A 53 3.90 14.36 -6.97
CA ARG A 53 3.25 15.57 -6.49
C ARG A 53 2.84 16.48 -7.64
N LEU A 54 1.77 17.24 -7.44
CA LEU A 54 1.43 18.35 -8.32
C LEU A 54 2.46 19.48 -8.18
N GLU A 55 2.73 20.18 -9.28
CA GLU A 55 3.49 21.43 -9.27
C GLU A 55 2.62 22.61 -8.79
N ARG A 56 1.35 22.60 -9.18
CA ARG A 56 0.35 23.58 -8.76
C ARG A 56 -1.00 22.91 -8.53
N GLY A 57 -1.86 23.56 -7.78
CA GLY A 57 -3.17 23.04 -7.41
C GLY A 57 -3.19 22.42 -6.02
N SER A 58 -4.31 21.80 -5.68
CA SER A 58 -4.50 21.16 -4.38
C SER A 58 -5.15 19.81 -4.50
N ILE A 59 -4.80 18.92 -3.56
CA ILE A 59 -5.39 17.60 -3.41
C ILE A 59 -6.13 17.58 -2.07
N HIS A 60 -7.40 17.18 -2.10
CA HIS A 60 -8.19 16.88 -0.92
C HIS A 60 -8.54 15.40 -0.91
N LYS A 61 -8.16 14.72 0.17
CA LYS A 61 -8.43 13.30 0.40
C LYS A 61 -9.07 13.13 1.78
N ASP A 62 -10.13 12.34 1.86
CA ASP A 62 -10.70 11.93 3.14
C ASP A 62 -9.63 11.17 3.94
N SER A 63 -9.46 11.50 5.22
CA SER A 63 -8.44 10.93 6.10
C SER A 63 -8.51 9.41 6.24
N LYS A 64 -9.71 8.84 6.07
CA LYS A 64 -9.97 7.40 6.14
C LYS A 64 -9.79 6.69 4.80
N THR A 65 -9.50 7.41 3.71
CA THR A 65 -9.34 6.80 2.39
C THR A 65 -7.97 6.16 2.27
N ILE A 66 -7.95 4.85 2.07
CA ILE A 66 -6.77 4.07 1.69
C ILE A 66 -6.78 3.94 0.18
N ILE A 67 -5.64 4.21 -0.46
CA ILE A 67 -5.48 4.13 -1.91
C ILE A 67 -4.53 2.97 -2.20
N GLY A 68 -5.02 1.95 -2.91
CA GLY A 68 -4.19 0.92 -3.51
C GLY A 68 -3.87 1.28 -4.95
N TYR A 69 -2.63 1.14 -5.37
CA TYR A 69 -2.19 1.40 -6.73
C TYR A 69 -1.55 0.13 -7.33
N LEU A 70 -2.10 -0.32 -8.44
CA LEU A 70 -1.52 -1.41 -9.22
C LEU A 70 -0.82 -0.81 -10.45
N ALA A 71 0.48 -0.78 -10.41
CA ALA A 71 1.31 -0.27 -11.52
C ALA A 71 1.37 -1.26 -12.70
N GLN A 72 1.76 -0.78 -13.86
CA GLN A 72 2.01 -1.63 -15.04
C GLN A 72 3.20 -2.57 -14.83
N THR A 73 4.20 -2.11 -14.05
CA THR A 73 5.33 -2.94 -13.59
C THR A 73 5.22 -2.98 -12.07
N THR A 74 4.99 -4.15 -11.51
CA THR A 74 4.48 -4.31 -10.15
C THR A 74 5.55 -4.68 -9.13
N PHE A 75 6.74 -5.11 -9.55
CA PHE A 75 7.75 -5.60 -8.63
C PHE A 75 8.92 -4.64 -8.55
N ALA A 76 9.34 -4.33 -7.33
CA ALA A 76 10.49 -3.49 -7.06
C ALA A 76 11.80 -4.22 -7.39
N ASP A 77 11.80 -5.55 -7.21
CA ASP A 77 12.94 -6.41 -7.48
C ASP A 77 12.46 -7.77 -8.02
N GLU A 78 12.81 -8.06 -9.28
CA GLU A 78 12.47 -9.34 -9.94
C GLU A 78 13.28 -10.53 -9.39
N GLU A 79 14.34 -10.26 -8.61
CA GLU A 79 15.16 -11.26 -7.95
C GLU A 79 14.52 -11.79 -6.66
N HIS A 80 13.56 -11.06 -6.07
CA HIS A 80 12.81 -11.55 -4.93
C HIS A 80 12.01 -12.81 -5.27
N THR A 81 11.91 -13.69 -4.32
CA THR A 81 10.96 -14.82 -4.39
C THR A 81 9.53 -14.33 -4.15
N VAL A 82 8.55 -15.11 -4.58
CA VAL A 82 7.13 -14.83 -4.28
C VAL A 82 6.91 -14.71 -2.78
N PHE A 83 7.58 -15.53 -1.97
CA PHE A 83 7.48 -15.49 -0.52
C PHE A 83 8.03 -14.17 0.06
N GLU A 84 9.22 -13.74 -0.37
CA GLU A 84 9.82 -12.48 0.09
C GLU A 84 8.96 -11.27 -0.25
N GLU A 85 8.36 -11.24 -1.44
CA GLU A 85 7.47 -10.14 -1.84
C GLU A 85 6.18 -10.13 -1.02
N LEU A 86 5.59 -11.29 -0.77
CA LEU A 86 4.43 -11.42 0.12
C LEU A 86 4.77 -10.99 1.55
N GLU A 87 5.91 -11.40 2.07
CA GLU A 87 6.36 -11.00 3.40
C GLU A 87 6.57 -9.49 3.50
N SER A 88 7.07 -8.86 2.42
CA SER A 88 7.27 -7.41 2.39
C SER A 88 5.97 -6.63 2.56
N ALA A 89 4.88 -7.13 1.98
CA ALA A 89 3.56 -6.52 2.11
C ALA A 89 3.05 -6.50 3.56
N PHE A 90 3.47 -7.47 4.38
CA PHE A 90 3.09 -7.61 5.79
C PHE A 90 4.19 -7.19 6.77
N ALA A 91 5.25 -6.53 6.29
CA ALA A 91 6.40 -6.13 7.11
C ALA A 91 5.98 -5.31 8.35
N HIS A 92 4.97 -4.42 8.20
CA HIS A 92 4.45 -3.61 9.31
C HIS A 92 3.78 -4.47 10.40
N ILE A 93 3.02 -5.51 10.02
CA ILE A 93 2.38 -6.45 10.95
C ILE A 93 3.44 -7.27 11.69
N ARG A 94 4.46 -7.74 10.96
CA ARG A 94 5.58 -8.48 11.57
C ARG A 94 6.39 -7.62 12.54
N ALA A 95 6.59 -6.35 12.22
CA ALA A 95 7.23 -5.41 13.14
C ALA A 95 6.42 -5.22 14.43
N MET A 96 5.08 -5.10 14.34
CA MET A 96 4.21 -5.04 15.51
C MET A 96 4.28 -6.34 16.31
N GLN A 97 4.23 -7.50 15.66
CA GLN A 97 4.33 -8.82 16.32
C GLN A 97 5.66 -8.96 17.08
N GLN A 98 6.77 -8.55 16.46
CA GLN A 98 8.07 -8.55 17.12
C GLN A 98 8.06 -7.64 18.34
N ARG A 99 7.47 -6.45 18.21
CA ARG A 99 7.38 -5.49 19.33
C ARG A 99 6.52 -6.00 20.47
N LEU A 100 5.42 -6.71 20.18
CA LEU A 100 4.60 -7.36 21.19
C LEU A 100 5.40 -8.39 21.99
N ARG A 101 6.20 -9.24 21.32
CA ARG A 101 7.07 -10.24 21.99
C ARG A 101 8.12 -9.57 22.88
N GLU A 102 8.68 -8.45 22.44
CA GLU A 102 9.63 -7.67 23.25
C GLU A 102 8.98 -7.12 24.51
N LEU A 103 7.75 -6.59 24.39
CA LEU A 103 6.96 -6.10 25.52
C LEU A 103 6.58 -7.24 26.48
N GLU A 104 6.15 -8.38 25.97
CA GLU A 104 5.87 -9.59 26.77
C GLU A 104 7.09 -10.01 27.58
N THR A 105 8.27 -10.03 26.94
CA THR A 105 9.52 -10.34 27.62
C THR A 105 9.85 -9.31 28.70
N ALA A 106 9.68 -8.02 28.41
CA ALA A 106 9.92 -6.96 29.40
C ALA A 106 8.95 -7.07 30.60
N MET A 107 7.69 -7.44 30.37
CA MET A 107 6.67 -7.63 31.41
C MET A 107 6.99 -8.78 32.38
N THR A 108 7.88 -9.71 32.02
CA THR A 108 8.34 -10.76 32.96
C THR A 108 9.18 -10.18 34.11
N HIS A 109 9.77 -9.00 33.92
CA HIS A 109 10.66 -8.34 34.87
C HIS A 109 10.08 -7.03 35.43
N ASP A 110 9.16 -6.41 34.72
CA ASP A 110 8.54 -5.14 35.10
C ASP A 110 7.04 -5.18 34.80
N SER A 111 6.22 -5.10 35.84
CA SER A 111 4.76 -5.10 35.78
C SER A 111 4.19 -3.67 35.92
N SER A 112 4.92 -2.64 35.47
CA SER A 112 4.46 -1.26 35.57
C SER A 112 3.20 -1.05 34.72
N GLU A 113 2.31 -0.18 35.22
CA GLU A 113 1.07 0.18 34.51
C GLU A 113 1.37 0.78 33.14
N GLU A 114 2.50 1.51 33.02
CA GLU A 114 2.94 2.09 31.74
C GLU A 114 3.25 0.99 30.70
N LEU A 115 3.93 -0.08 31.11
CA LEU A 115 4.29 -1.18 30.22
C LEU A 115 3.07 -1.98 29.78
N LEU A 116 2.15 -2.22 30.72
CA LEU A 116 0.87 -2.88 30.45
C LEU A 116 0.02 -2.08 29.45
N ASN A 117 -0.06 -0.76 29.61
CA ASN A 117 -0.79 0.12 28.68
C ASN A 117 -0.15 0.12 27.29
N LYS A 118 1.19 0.13 27.18
CA LYS A 118 1.89 0.05 25.88
C LYS A 118 1.57 -1.27 25.17
N TYR A 119 1.58 -2.38 25.92
CA TYR A 119 1.22 -3.69 25.36
C TYR A 119 -0.22 -3.72 24.88
N ALA A 120 -1.17 -3.27 25.72
CA ALA A 120 -2.59 -3.29 25.39
C ALA A 120 -2.91 -2.45 24.13
N ASN A 121 -2.33 -1.25 24.02
CA ASN A 121 -2.53 -0.39 22.87
C ASN A 121 -1.96 -1.02 21.58
N LEU A 122 -0.75 -1.57 21.65
CA LEU A 122 -0.13 -2.23 20.49
C LEU A 122 -0.84 -3.52 20.10
N ALA A 123 -1.35 -4.29 21.06
CA ALA A 123 -2.13 -5.50 20.81
C ALA A 123 -3.46 -5.17 20.11
N GLN A 124 -4.12 -4.10 20.52
CA GLN A 124 -5.31 -3.61 19.84
C GLN A 124 -4.99 -3.16 18.41
N GLU A 125 -3.94 -2.38 18.22
CA GLU A 125 -3.50 -1.95 16.88
C GLU A 125 -3.15 -3.15 15.97
N PHE A 126 -2.47 -4.16 16.53
CA PHE A 126 -2.14 -5.40 15.84
C PHE A 126 -3.40 -6.16 15.39
N GLU A 127 -4.41 -6.27 16.27
CA GLU A 127 -5.69 -6.90 15.94
C GLU A 127 -6.45 -6.11 14.87
N GLU A 128 -6.56 -4.78 15.00
CA GLU A 128 -7.24 -3.91 14.03
C GLU A 128 -6.59 -3.95 12.63
N ASN A 129 -5.28 -4.20 12.55
CA ASN A 129 -4.55 -4.40 11.29
C ASN A 129 -4.55 -5.85 10.79
N GLY A 130 -5.34 -6.74 11.38
CA GLY A 130 -5.45 -8.13 10.94
C GLY A 130 -4.27 -9.00 11.35
N GLY A 131 -3.53 -8.63 12.39
CA GLY A 131 -2.31 -9.31 12.82
C GLY A 131 -2.49 -10.80 13.15
N TYR A 132 -3.69 -11.22 13.54
CA TYR A 132 -4.00 -12.64 13.78
C TYR A 132 -4.49 -13.40 12.54
N THR A 133 -4.84 -12.69 11.46
CA THR A 133 -5.47 -13.29 10.26
C THR A 133 -4.62 -13.20 9.00
N TYR A 134 -3.58 -12.35 8.97
CA TYR A 134 -2.81 -12.06 7.77
C TYR A 134 -2.19 -13.30 7.10
N GLU A 135 -1.73 -14.29 7.88
CA GLU A 135 -1.16 -15.53 7.31
C GLU A 135 -2.25 -16.38 6.61
N ALA A 136 -3.45 -16.43 7.18
CA ALA A 136 -4.58 -17.12 6.56
C ALA A 136 -5.07 -16.40 5.31
N GLU A 137 -5.08 -15.07 5.34
CA GLU A 137 -5.42 -14.23 4.19
C GLU A 137 -4.39 -14.40 3.08
N MET A 138 -3.10 -14.39 3.39
CA MET A 138 -2.01 -14.64 2.44
C MET A 138 -2.17 -16.02 1.77
N LYS A 139 -2.40 -17.09 2.54
CA LYS A 139 -2.66 -18.44 1.98
C LYS A 139 -3.90 -18.46 1.10
N THR A 140 -4.95 -17.74 1.49
CA THR A 140 -6.19 -17.64 0.70
C THR A 140 -5.93 -16.95 -0.64
N VAL A 141 -5.14 -15.88 -0.67
CA VAL A 141 -4.76 -15.16 -1.90
C VAL A 141 -3.96 -16.09 -2.80
N LEU A 142 -2.90 -16.73 -2.29
CA LEU A 142 -2.09 -17.69 -3.04
C LEU A 142 -2.92 -18.77 -3.69
N THR A 143 -3.81 -19.39 -2.91
CA THR A 143 -4.71 -20.45 -3.42
C THR A 143 -5.63 -19.94 -4.53
N LYS A 144 -6.21 -18.74 -4.38
CA LYS A 144 -7.08 -18.14 -5.39
C LYS A 144 -6.36 -17.82 -6.70
N PHE A 145 -5.08 -17.49 -6.64
CA PHE A 145 -4.23 -17.26 -7.80
C PHE A 145 -3.51 -18.51 -8.29
N HIS A 146 -3.85 -19.69 -7.74
CA HIS A 146 -3.28 -21.00 -8.11
C HIS A 146 -1.78 -21.11 -7.88
N PHE A 147 -1.22 -20.38 -6.91
CA PHE A 147 0.13 -20.61 -6.44
C PHE A 147 0.20 -21.86 -5.57
N HIS A 148 1.20 -22.70 -5.81
CA HIS A 148 1.53 -23.86 -5.01
C HIS A 148 2.70 -23.56 -4.06
N GLU A 149 2.94 -24.43 -3.09
CA GLU A 149 4.04 -24.24 -2.13
C GLU A 149 5.41 -24.14 -2.84
N ASP A 150 5.62 -24.92 -3.90
CA ASP A 150 6.85 -24.88 -4.71
C ASP A 150 7.05 -23.55 -5.45
N ASP A 151 6.00 -22.77 -5.68
CA ASP A 151 6.08 -21.49 -6.34
C ASP A 151 6.61 -20.39 -5.41
N LEU A 152 6.50 -20.58 -4.11
CA LEU A 152 6.89 -19.55 -3.12
C LEU A 152 8.38 -19.25 -3.14
N GLU A 153 9.21 -20.26 -3.41
CA GLU A 153 10.67 -20.15 -3.50
C GLU A 153 11.15 -19.69 -4.90
N ARG A 154 10.24 -19.55 -5.85
CA ARG A 154 10.60 -19.10 -7.20
C ARG A 154 10.71 -17.59 -7.25
N LYS A 155 11.68 -17.11 -8.02
CA LYS A 155 11.86 -15.68 -8.29
C LYS A 155 10.72 -15.14 -9.13
N ILE A 156 10.26 -13.94 -8.78
CA ILE A 156 9.15 -13.26 -9.45
C ILE A 156 9.42 -13.08 -10.95
N GLY A 157 10.64 -12.72 -11.33
CA GLY A 157 11.04 -12.58 -12.73
C GLY A 157 10.93 -13.86 -13.58
N THR A 158 10.68 -15.03 -12.95
CA THR A 158 10.46 -16.28 -13.68
C THR A 158 9.01 -16.52 -14.08
N PHE A 159 8.08 -15.70 -13.61
CA PHE A 159 6.69 -15.78 -13.99
C PHE A 159 6.42 -14.90 -15.21
N SER A 160 5.75 -15.48 -16.21
CA SER A 160 5.25 -14.71 -17.35
C SER A 160 3.98 -13.96 -16.95
N GLY A 161 3.90 -12.69 -17.28
CA GLY A 161 2.66 -11.89 -17.16
C GLY A 161 1.54 -12.38 -18.07
#